data_97e985741c61d468cab88b3dc918c1eb
#
_entry.id   97e985741c61d468cab88b3dc918c1eb
#
_cell.length_a   1.000
_cell.length_b   1.000
_cell.length_c   1.000
_cell.angle_alpha   90.00
_cell.angle_beta   90.00
_cell.angle_gamma   90.00
#
_symmetry.space_group_name_H-M   'P 1'
#
loop_
_entity.id
_entity.type
_entity.pdbx_description
1 polymer ?
#
loop_
_entity_poly.entity_id
_entity_poly.type
_entity_poly.pdbx_seq_one_letter_code
_entity_poly.pdbx_strand_id
1 'polypeptide(L)'
;MGRAQCKNCRARIYNDTDIDAAFAASLRGSCPARAGGAGDAALEPLDGSSPDDFDNGYFGNLLSRRGLLHSDQALFGGGGGATDGLVRAYASDAARWGSDFATAMVRMASISPLTGADGEIRVNCRRVNN
;
A
#
# COMPACT_ATOMS: atom_id res chain seq x y z
N MET A 1 -7.14 -1.66 3.14
CA MET A 1 -6.13 -1.27 2.12
C MET A 1 -6.37 -2.01 0.80
N GLY A 2 -5.56 -1.80 -0.25
CA GLY A 2 -5.72 -2.47 -1.54
C GLY A 2 -5.04 -3.84 -1.60
N ARG A 3 -5.07 -4.43 -2.81
CA ARG A 3 -4.43 -5.71 -3.12
C ARG A 3 -3.52 -5.54 -4.34
N ALA A 4 -2.39 -6.23 -4.38
CA ALA A 4 -1.48 -6.23 -5.51
C ALA A 4 -1.42 -7.63 -6.17
N GLN A 5 -1.22 -7.66 -7.48
CA GLN A 5 -1.05 -8.92 -8.19
C GLN A 5 0.33 -9.52 -7.90
N CYS A 6 0.40 -10.85 -7.84
CA CYS A 6 1.63 -11.61 -7.61
C CYS A 6 2.79 -11.14 -8.51
N LYS A 7 2.53 -10.87 -9.80
CA LYS A 7 3.57 -10.39 -10.71
C LYS A 7 4.30 -9.13 -10.21
N ASN A 8 3.64 -8.30 -9.37
CA ASN A 8 4.20 -7.05 -8.85
C ASN A 8 5.00 -7.26 -7.54
N CYS A 9 4.71 -8.33 -6.78
CA CYS A 9 5.40 -8.62 -5.51
C CYS A 9 6.33 -9.84 -5.59
N ARG A 10 6.32 -10.60 -6.68
CA ARG A 10 7.14 -11.82 -6.85
C ARG A 10 8.63 -11.57 -6.59
N ALA A 11 9.21 -10.53 -7.19
CA ALA A 11 10.63 -10.24 -7.02
C ALA A 11 10.97 -10.04 -5.54
N ARG A 12 10.12 -9.33 -4.80
CA ARG A 12 10.29 -9.13 -3.36
C ARG A 12 10.23 -10.43 -2.58
N ILE A 13 9.27 -11.31 -2.89
CA ILE A 13 9.07 -12.60 -2.19
C ILE A 13 10.28 -13.55 -2.34
N TYR A 14 10.97 -13.48 -3.49
CA TYR A 14 12.02 -14.46 -3.82
C TYR A 14 13.43 -13.90 -3.81
N ASN A 15 13.64 -12.60 -3.97
CA ASN A 15 14.94 -12.00 -4.17
C ASN A 15 15.37 -11.02 -3.07
N ASP A 16 14.39 -10.36 -2.39
CA ASP A 16 14.74 -9.39 -1.37
C ASP A 16 15.20 -10.09 -0.07
N THR A 17 16.16 -9.49 0.60
CA THR A 17 16.74 -10.01 1.85
C THR A 17 16.16 -9.34 3.09
N ASP A 18 15.44 -8.22 2.90
CA ASP A 18 14.83 -7.43 3.97
C ASP A 18 13.34 -7.75 4.17
N ILE A 19 12.93 -8.97 3.86
CA ILE A 19 11.57 -9.49 4.06
C ILE A 19 11.55 -10.52 5.20
N ASP A 20 10.49 -10.50 6.01
CA ASP A 20 10.26 -11.55 7.02
C ASP A 20 10.11 -12.91 6.34
N ALA A 21 10.90 -13.88 6.79
CA ALA A 21 10.99 -15.19 6.15
C ALA A 21 9.67 -15.98 6.22
N ALA A 22 8.93 -15.87 7.32
CA ALA A 22 7.64 -16.56 7.48
C ALA A 22 6.57 -15.92 6.59
N PHE A 23 6.57 -14.60 6.48
CA PHE A 23 5.71 -13.87 5.57
C PHE A 23 6.00 -14.21 4.11
N ALA A 24 7.27 -14.21 3.69
CA ALA A 24 7.64 -14.63 2.34
C ALA A 24 7.19 -16.08 2.05
N ALA A 25 7.38 -16.99 3.00
CA ALA A 25 6.97 -18.39 2.85
C ALA A 25 5.44 -18.53 2.68
N SER A 26 4.64 -17.76 3.43
CA SER A 26 3.18 -17.78 3.29
C SER A 26 2.70 -17.34 1.91
N LEU A 27 3.34 -16.33 1.33
CA LEU A 27 2.99 -15.80 0.00
C LEU A 27 3.39 -16.73 -1.14
N ARG A 28 4.39 -17.60 -0.96
CA ARG A 28 4.83 -18.54 -2.00
C ARG A 28 3.77 -19.56 -2.40
N GLY A 29 2.79 -19.81 -1.52
CA GLY A 29 1.66 -20.71 -1.80
C GLY A 29 0.75 -20.19 -2.91
N SER A 30 0.49 -18.89 -2.94
CA SER A 30 -0.37 -18.22 -3.93
C SER A 30 0.42 -17.54 -5.05
N CYS A 31 1.68 -17.20 -4.80
CA CYS A 31 2.56 -16.52 -5.75
C CYS A 31 3.79 -17.38 -6.11
N PRO A 32 3.71 -18.22 -7.15
CA PRO A 32 4.82 -19.08 -7.56
C PRO A 32 6.02 -18.29 -8.08
N ALA A 33 7.22 -18.85 -7.95
CA ALA A 33 8.46 -18.25 -8.43
C ALA A 33 8.47 -18.06 -9.96
N ARG A 34 7.87 -18.99 -10.71
CA ARG A 34 7.82 -18.93 -12.19
C ARG A 34 6.76 -17.94 -12.65
N ALA A 35 7.18 -16.97 -13.47
CA ALA A 35 6.30 -16.02 -14.13
C ALA A 35 5.58 -16.62 -15.36
N GLY A 36 4.51 -15.96 -15.82
CA GLY A 36 3.79 -16.33 -17.04
C GLY A 36 2.69 -17.36 -16.86
N GLY A 37 2.28 -17.65 -15.63
CA GLY A 37 1.20 -18.59 -15.32
C GLY A 37 -0.04 -17.94 -14.72
N ALA A 38 -1.06 -18.75 -14.44
CA ALA A 38 -2.32 -18.32 -13.79
C ALA A 38 -2.08 -17.60 -12.44
N GLY A 39 -0.99 -17.94 -11.74
CA GLY A 39 -0.62 -17.31 -10.48
C GLY A 39 -0.21 -15.82 -10.58
N ASP A 40 0.10 -15.31 -11.78
CA ASP A 40 0.50 -13.91 -11.96
C ASP A 40 -0.58 -12.91 -11.55
N ALA A 41 -1.84 -13.28 -11.75
CA ALA A 41 -3.01 -12.47 -11.42
C ALA A 41 -3.52 -12.69 -9.98
N ALA A 42 -2.96 -13.63 -9.22
CA ALA A 42 -3.32 -13.84 -7.82
C ALA A 42 -3.12 -12.55 -7.03
N LEU A 43 -4.10 -12.22 -6.18
CA LEU A 43 -4.14 -10.97 -5.44
C LEU A 43 -3.73 -11.20 -3.98
N GLU A 44 -2.72 -10.46 -3.55
CA GLU A 44 -2.25 -10.42 -2.16
C GLU A 44 -2.58 -9.07 -1.52
N PRO A 45 -3.01 -9.04 -0.26
CA PRO A 45 -3.31 -7.80 0.42
C PRO A 45 -2.04 -6.99 0.71
N LEU A 46 -2.11 -5.66 0.52
CA LEU A 46 -1.04 -4.73 0.92
C LEU A 46 -0.88 -4.67 2.44
N ASP A 47 -1.99 -4.84 3.15
CA ASP A 47 -2.02 -5.03 4.61
C ASP A 47 -2.50 -6.45 4.92
N GLY A 48 -1.58 -7.30 5.36
CA GLY A 48 -1.90 -8.68 5.71
C GLY A 48 -2.56 -8.84 7.08
N SER A 49 -2.52 -7.81 7.92
CA SER A 49 -3.10 -7.84 9.28
C SER A 49 -4.57 -7.47 9.28
N SER A 50 -4.95 -6.44 8.54
CA SER A 50 -6.30 -5.88 8.43
C SER A 50 -6.60 -5.43 7.00
N PRO A 51 -6.78 -6.40 6.06
CA PRO A 51 -6.82 -6.10 4.61
C PRO A 51 -7.92 -5.12 4.19
N ASP A 52 -9.04 -5.15 4.87
CA ASP A 52 -10.25 -4.42 4.49
C ASP A 52 -10.60 -3.28 5.47
N ASP A 53 -9.80 -3.07 6.52
CA ASP A 53 -10.01 -2.01 7.50
C ASP A 53 -9.13 -0.78 7.19
N PHE A 54 -9.63 0.39 7.60
CA PHE A 54 -8.85 1.63 7.61
C PHE A 54 -8.27 1.85 9.01
N ASP A 55 -7.08 1.33 9.23
CA ASP A 55 -6.35 1.42 10.49
C ASP A 55 -4.86 1.71 10.26
N ASN A 56 -4.05 1.53 11.27
CA ASN A 56 -2.60 1.72 11.23
C ASN A 56 -1.80 0.40 11.16
N GLY A 57 -2.43 -0.74 10.95
CA GLY A 57 -1.81 -2.07 10.90
C GLY A 57 -0.72 -2.19 9.84
N TYR A 58 -0.92 -1.53 8.68
CA TYR A 58 0.08 -1.44 7.61
C TYR A 58 1.46 -0.98 8.10
N PHE A 59 1.52 0.04 8.95
CA PHE A 59 2.80 0.53 9.48
C PHE A 59 3.47 -0.47 10.42
N GLY A 60 2.69 -1.22 11.20
CA GLY A 60 3.19 -2.34 12.00
C GLY A 60 3.80 -3.46 11.14
N ASN A 61 3.18 -3.75 9.99
CA ASN A 61 3.72 -4.69 9.02
C ASN A 61 5.07 -4.23 8.47
N LEU A 62 5.24 -2.93 8.18
CA LEU A 62 6.54 -2.39 7.72
C LEU A 62 7.63 -2.53 8.79
N LEU A 63 7.31 -2.26 10.06
CA LEU A 63 8.25 -2.45 11.18
C LEU A 63 8.70 -3.91 11.29
N SER A 64 7.82 -4.85 10.97
CA SER A 64 8.06 -6.29 11.00
C SER A 64 8.61 -6.86 9.69
N ARG A 65 9.05 -6.01 8.75
CA ARG A 65 9.55 -6.41 7.42
C ARG A 65 8.53 -7.19 6.59
N ARG A 66 7.26 -6.87 6.74
CA ARG A 66 6.12 -7.52 6.06
C ARG A 66 5.45 -6.62 5.03
N GLY A 67 6.15 -5.62 4.50
CA GLY A 67 5.71 -4.86 3.34
C GLY A 67 5.61 -5.77 2.12
N LEU A 68 4.48 -5.75 1.40
CA LEU A 68 4.23 -6.64 0.28
C LEU A 68 5.06 -6.27 -0.96
N LEU A 69 5.14 -4.98 -1.28
CA LEU A 69 5.93 -4.47 -2.39
C LEU A 69 7.28 -3.96 -1.89
N HIS A 70 8.28 -3.94 -2.78
CA HIS A 70 9.55 -3.28 -2.50
C HIS A 70 9.34 -1.80 -2.12
N SER A 71 8.45 -1.10 -2.82
CA SER A 71 8.07 0.28 -2.53
C SER A 71 7.42 0.47 -1.16
N ASP A 72 6.66 -0.52 -0.66
CA ASP A 72 6.10 -0.46 0.69
C ASP A 72 7.22 -0.50 1.73
N GLN A 73 8.11 -1.48 1.62
CA GLN A 73 9.20 -1.65 2.58
C GLN A 73 10.23 -0.52 2.52
N ALA A 74 10.39 0.13 1.36
CA ALA A 74 11.26 1.30 1.21
C ALA A 74 10.86 2.48 2.11
N LEU A 75 9.62 2.54 2.60
CA LEU A 75 9.17 3.51 3.59
C LEU A 75 9.83 3.31 4.95
N PHE A 76 10.29 2.10 5.25
CA PHE A 76 10.96 1.76 6.50
C PHE A 76 12.22 0.93 6.27
N GLY A 77 13.34 1.59 6.13
CA GLY A 77 14.66 0.96 6.04
C GLY A 77 15.22 0.52 7.39
N GLY A 78 14.82 1.17 8.47
CA GLY A 78 15.29 0.91 9.84
C GLY A 78 16.64 1.54 10.17
N GLY A 79 17.26 2.24 9.22
CA GLY A 79 18.55 2.94 9.37
C GLY A 79 18.45 4.43 9.71
N GLY A 80 17.26 4.93 10.07
CA GLY A 80 17.03 6.34 10.36
C GLY A 80 16.74 7.18 9.12
N GLY A 81 16.23 6.58 8.06
CA GLY A 81 15.77 7.28 6.87
C GLY A 81 14.66 8.30 7.18
N ALA A 82 14.42 9.23 6.24
CA ALA A 82 13.47 10.33 6.42
C ALA A 82 12.04 9.88 6.78
N THR A 83 11.62 8.72 6.31
CA THR A 83 10.28 8.14 6.56
C THR A 83 10.21 7.23 7.78
N ASP A 84 11.36 6.72 8.26
CA ASP A 84 11.42 5.77 9.38
C ASP A 84 10.71 6.31 10.63
N GLY A 85 10.91 7.60 10.94
CA GLY A 85 10.28 8.26 12.08
C GLY A 85 8.76 8.34 11.95
N LEU A 86 8.26 8.63 10.76
CA LEU A 86 6.81 8.69 10.48
C LEU A 86 6.17 7.31 10.57
N VAL A 87 6.81 6.27 10.00
CA VAL A 87 6.32 4.89 10.09
C VAL A 87 6.19 4.44 11.54
N ARG A 88 7.19 4.72 12.40
CA ARG A 88 7.12 4.42 13.85
C ARG A 88 6.00 5.19 14.54
N ALA A 89 5.87 6.48 14.23
CA ALA A 89 4.83 7.32 14.83
C ALA A 89 3.42 6.83 14.46
N TYR A 90 3.18 6.51 13.19
CA TYR A 90 1.88 6.02 12.74
C TYR A 90 1.59 4.60 13.24
N ALA A 91 2.59 3.74 13.33
CA ALA A 91 2.41 2.41 13.92
C ALA A 91 1.98 2.47 15.39
N SER A 92 2.43 3.49 16.14
CA SER A 92 2.14 3.64 17.56
C SER A 92 0.91 4.51 17.87
N ASP A 93 0.41 5.30 16.92
CA ASP A 93 -0.66 6.28 17.13
C ASP A 93 -1.62 6.31 15.93
N ALA A 94 -2.70 5.52 16.03
CA ALA A 94 -3.74 5.44 15.02
C ALA A 94 -4.52 6.77 14.86
N ALA A 95 -4.68 7.55 15.93
CA ALA A 95 -5.40 8.82 15.88
C ALA A 95 -4.60 9.86 15.09
N ARG A 96 -3.29 9.93 15.32
CA ARG A 96 -2.38 10.75 14.53
C ARG A 96 -2.39 10.36 13.06
N TRP A 97 -2.29 9.06 12.76
CA TRP A 97 -2.39 8.56 11.39
C TRP A 97 -3.68 9.03 10.71
N GLY A 98 -4.84 8.81 11.35
CA GLY A 98 -6.14 9.22 10.80
C GLY A 98 -6.25 10.71 10.54
N SER A 99 -5.75 11.55 11.45
CA SER A 99 -5.74 13.01 11.31
C SER A 99 -4.86 13.50 10.17
N ASP A 100 -3.64 12.97 10.09
CA ASP A 100 -2.67 13.32 9.03
C ASP A 100 -3.16 12.84 7.66
N PHE A 101 -3.75 11.63 7.59
CA PHE A 101 -4.37 11.12 6.38
C PHE A 101 -5.51 12.01 5.89
N ALA A 102 -6.44 12.39 6.78
CA ALA A 102 -7.55 13.28 6.43
C ALA A 102 -7.04 14.63 5.88
N THR A 103 -6.03 15.20 6.53
CA THR A 103 -5.39 16.45 6.09
C THR A 103 -4.76 16.29 4.70
N ALA A 104 -4.05 15.19 4.46
CA ALA A 104 -3.44 14.91 3.17
C ALA A 104 -4.48 14.73 2.06
N MET A 105 -5.58 14.03 2.34
CA MET A 105 -6.68 13.84 1.39
C MET A 105 -7.37 15.15 1.00
N VAL A 106 -7.60 16.05 1.97
CA VAL A 106 -8.15 17.39 1.68
C VAL A 106 -7.18 18.20 0.81
N ARG A 107 -5.88 18.18 1.13
CA ARG A 107 -4.86 18.84 0.30
C ARG A 107 -4.82 18.29 -1.12
N MET A 108 -4.84 16.96 -1.27
CA MET A 108 -4.86 16.31 -2.57
C MET A 108 -6.11 16.69 -3.38
N ALA A 109 -7.29 16.68 -2.76
CA ALA A 109 -8.54 17.09 -3.39
C ALA A 109 -8.56 18.57 -3.82
N SER A 110 -7.72 19.41 -3.21
CA SER A 110 -7.60 20.82 -3.52
C SER A 110 -6.58 21.14 -4.61
N ILE A 111 -5.90 20.13 -5.19
CA ILE A 111 -4.94 20.32 -6.28
C ILE A 111 -5.70 20.59 -7.57
N SER A 112 -5.81 21.85 -7.94
CA SER A 112 -6.39 22.34 -9.21
C SER A 112 -7.71 21.65 -9.62
N PRO A 113 -8.73 21.55 -8.74
CA PRO A 113 -10.01 20.98 -9.12
C PRO A 113 -10.68 21.88 -10.16
N LEU A 114 -11.28 21.30 -11.19
CA LEU A 114 -12.14 22.04 -12.10
C LEU A 114 -13.47 22.33 -11.38
N THR A 115 -13.88 23.60 -11.37
CA THR A 115 -15.10 24.06 -10.65
C THR A 115 -15.93 24.97 -11.54
N GLY A 116 -17.19 25.20 -11.16
CA GLY A 116 -18.09 26.09 -11.88
C GLY A 116 -18.25 25.67 -13.35
N ALA A 117 -18.10 26.63 -14.26
CA ALA A 117 -18.24 26.41 -15.70
C ALA A 117 -17.12 25.57 -16.32
N ASP A 118 -15.97 25.45 -15.65
CA ASP A 118 -14.83 24.68 -16.13
C ASP A 118 -14.89 23.21 -15.69
N GLY A 119 -15.84 22.85 -14.82
CA GLY A 119 -16.05 21.51 -14.30
C GLY A 119 -17.44 20.95 -14.62
N GLU A 120 -17.64 19.67 -14.34
CA GLU A 120 -18.94 19.02 -14.42
C GLU A 120 -19.11 17.99 -13.29
N ILE A 121 -20.34 17.84 -12.80
CA ILE A 121 -20.70 16.73 -11.92
C ILE A 121 -21.08 15.55 -12.83
N ARG A 122 -20.19 14.59 -12.96
CA ARG A 122 -20.37 13.45 -13.86
C ARG A 122 -21.38 12.44 -13.33
N VAL A 123 -22.32 12.03 -14.18
CA VAL A 123 -23.21 10.89 -13.93
C VAL A 123 -22.40 9.58 -13.90
N ASN A 124 -21.38 9.48 -14.76
CA ASN A 124 -20.42 8.37 -14.76
C ASN A 124 -19.00 8.94 -14.67
N CYS A 125 -18.29 8.66 -13.58
CA CYS A 125 -16.94 9.19 -13.32
C CYS A 125 -15.92 8.91 -14.42
N ARG A 126 -16.14 7.89 -15.27
CA ARG A 126 -15.20 7.46 -16.32
C ARG A 126 -15.33 8.21 -17.63
N ARG A 127 -16.38 9.03 -17.82
CA ARG A 127 -16.63 9.77 -19.07
C ARG A 127 -17.36 11.07 -18.80
N VAL A 128 -17.16 12.03 -19.71
CA VAL A 128 -17.90 13.30 -19.72
C VAL A 128 -19.41 13.06 -19.93
N ASN A 129 -20.23 13.97 -19.41
CA ASN A 129 -21.66 13.96 -19.71
C ASN A 129 -21.89 14.33 -21.19
N ASN A 130 -22.87 13.69 -21.82
CA ASN A 130 -23.30 14.03 -23.18
C ASN A 130 -24.28 15.20 -23.14
#